data_835977e956a40219a30946c404968d7a
#
_entry.id   835977e956a40219a30946c404968d7a
#
_cell.length_a   1.000
_cell.length_b   1.000
_cell.length_c   1.000
_cell.angle_alpha   90.00
_cell.angle_beta   90.00
_cell.angle_gamma   90.00
#
_symmetry.space_group_name_H-M   'P 1'
#
loop_
_entity.id
_entity.type
_entity.pdbx_description
1 polymer ?
#
loop_
_entity_poly.entity_id
_entity_poly.type
_entity_poly.pdbx_seq_one_letter_code
_entity_poly.pdbx_strand_id
1 'polypeptide(L)'
;MFHITAVDLYGNAFYTDTIPLPYSNTPDYYKQVTDAVKKFISSRQYDNDKVLGISIATQGITSPDHTTVLYGDIMNSTGMKLDDFSRYLPYPCYLEHDSKSAAFLELWNHPELDSAVIILLNRNLGGGIITNHQIHQGISMHSGTLEHMCINPDGPLCYCGSRGCLETYCSANALEQAAGIPAKEFFPLLREKKSPQIIF
;
A
#
# COMPACT_ATOMS: atom_id res chain seq x y z
N MET A 1 -3.93 1.94 -12.15
CA MET A 1 -2.54 2.35 -12.42
C MET A 1 -1.66 1.51 -11.52
N PHE A 2 -0.64 0.84 -12.04
CA PHE A 2 0.32 0.16 -11.17
C PHE A 2 1.75 0.68 -11.40
N HIS A 3 2.60 0.50 -10.41
CA HIS A 3 3.98 0.95 -10.41
C HIS A 3 4.90 -0.24 -10.31
N ILE A 4 6.01 -0.20 -11.03
CA ILE A 4 7.11 -1.16 -10.92
C ILE A 4 8.33 -0.38 -10.50
N THR A 5 8.97 -0.79 -9.41
CA THR A 5 10.19 -0.14 -8.93
C THR A 5 11.26 -1.19 -8.69
N ALA A 6 12.47 -0.95 -9.18
CA ALA A 6 13.65 -1.73 -8.85
C ALA A 6 14.31 -1.15 -7.60
N VAL A 7 14.54 -2.00 -6.61
CA VAL A 7 15.11 -1.64 -5.31
C VAL A 7 16.27 -2.57 -5.00
N ASP A 8 17.37 -2.05 -4.44
CA ASP A 8 18.46 -2.89 -3.93
C ASP A 8 18.26 -3.30 -2.48
N LEU A 9 19.19 -4.11 -1.96
CA LEU A 9 19.18 -4.56 -0.56
C LEU A 9 19.45 -3.44 0.45
N TYR A 10 19.83 -2.25 -0.01
CA TYR A 10 20.01 -1.07 0.86
C TYR A 10 18.75 -0.18 0.87
N GLY A 11 17.69 -0.56 0.13
CA GLY A 11 16.46 0.23 0.02
C GLY A 11 16.52 1.35 -1.04
N ASN A 12 17.60 1.44 -1.84
CA ASN A 12 17.68 2.45 -2.89
C ASN A 12 16.80 2.07 -4.07
N ALA A 13 15.91 2.98 -4.46
CA ALA A 13 15.11 2.85 -5.67
C ALA A 13 15.90 3.39 -6.88
N PHE A 14 16.09 2.56 -7.90
CA PHE A 14 16.87 2.96 -9.10
C PHE A 14 15.98 3.43 -10.25
N TYR A 15 14.91 2.69 -10.51
CA TYR A 15 14.00 2.94 -11.62
C TYR A 15 12.57 2.69 -11.18
N THR A 16 11.68 3.54 -11.66
CA THR A 16 10.23 3.37 -11.46
C THR A 16 9.51 3.60 -12.77
N ASP A 17 8.70 2.64 -13.18
CA ASP A 17 7.75 2.80 -14.28
C ASP A 17 6.32 2.84 -13.72
N THR A 18 5.53 3.72 -14.30
CA THR A 18 4.09 3.83 -13.99
C THR A 18 3.29 3.41 -15.21
N ILE A 19 2.44 2.42 -15.04
CA ILE A 19 1.66 1.83 -16.13
C ILE A 19 0.17 2.11 -15.89
N PRO A 20 -0.51 2.74 -16.87
CA PRO A 20 -1.93 3.09 -16.75
C PRO A 20 -2.83 1.87 -16.99
N LEU A 21 -2.67 0.83 -16.18
CA LEU A 21 -3.47 -0.37 -16.19
C LEU A 21 -4.33 -0.40 -14.92
N PRO A 22 -5.66 -0.19 -15.02
CA PRO A 22 -6.55 -0.32 -13.89
C PRO A 22 -6.60 -1.77 -13.42
N TYR A 23 -6.71 -1.96 -12.12
CA TYR A 23 -6.82 -3.30 -11.54
C TYR A 23 -8.09 -3.99 -12.03
N SER A 24 -7.95 -5.27 -12.35
CA SER A 24 -9.04 -6.18 -12.67
C SER A 24 -8.66 -7.58 -12.21
N ASN A 25 -9.55 -8.25 -11.49
CA ASN A 25 -9.31 -9.63 -11.03
C ASN A 25 -9.56 -10.63 -12.17
N THR A 26 -8.73 -10.58 -13.22
CA THR A 26 -8.86 -11.40 -14.42
C THR A 26 -7.51 -11.97 -14.84
N PRO A 27 -7.47 -13.18 -15.45
CA PRO A 27 -6.23 -13.77 -15.97
C PRO A 27 -5.48 -12.86 -16.96
N ASP A 28 -6.21 -12.09 -17.76
CA ASP A 28 -5.61 -11.16 -18.72
C ASP A 28 -4.88 -10.01 -18.02
N TYR A 29 -5.46 -9.46 -16.96
CA TYR A 29 -4.78 -8.44 -16.14
C TYR A 29 -3.47 -8.96 -15.56
N TYR A 30 -3.49 -10.15 -14.96
CA TYR A 30 -2.29 -10.75 -14.37
C TYR A 30 -1.20 -11.02 -15.40
N LYS A 31 -1.59 -11.46 -16.59
CA LYS A 31 -0.68 -11.65 -17.71
C LYS A 31 -0.07 -10.31 -18.16
N GLN A 32 -0.88 -9.26 -18.32
CA GLN A 32 -0.39 -7.94 -18.70
C GLN A 32 0.59 -7.36 -17.67
N VAL A 33 0.29 -7.49 -16.37
CA VAL A 33 1.18 -7.08 -15.29
C VAL A 33 2.51 -7.82 -15.36
N THR A 34 2.48 -9.13 -15.47
CA THR A 34 3.69 -9.95 -15.49
C THR A 34 4.52 -9.77 -16.75
N ASP A 35 3.89 -9.55 -17.90
CA ASP A 35 4.59 -9.20 -19.15
C ASP A 35 5.27 -7.82 -19.03
N ALA A 36 4.62 -6.85 -18.37
CA ALA A 36 5.22 -5.57 -18.10
C ALA A 36 6.42 -5.67 -17.13
N VAL A 37 6.34 -6.52 -16.11
CA VAL A 37 7.47 -6.79 -15.18
C VAL A 37 8.64 -7.41 -15.94
N LYS A 38 8.41 -8.42 -16.79
CA LYS A 38 9.46 -9.03 -17.61
C LYS A 38 10.12 -8.00 -18.53
N LYS A 39 9.29 -7.16 -19.18
CA LYS A 39 9.78 -6.08 -20.03
C LYS A 39 10.61 -5.07 -19.25
N PHE A 40 10.17 -4.70 -18.05
CA PHE A 40 10.90 -3.81 -17.15
C PHE A 40 12.28 -4.36 -16.83
N ILE A 41 12.40 -5.63 -16.46
CA ILE A 41 13.66 -6.30 -16.14
C ILE A 41 14.57 -6.36 -17.38
N SER A 42 14.04 -6.86 -18.52
CA SER A 42 14.84 -7.06 -19.73
C SER A 42 15.31 -5.76 -20.39
N SER A 43 14.49 -4.70 -20.33
CA SER A 43 14.83 -3.41 -20.96
C SER A 43 15.97 -2.66 -20.24
N ARG A 44 16.26 -3.02 -18.99
CA ARG A 44 17.29 -2.37 -18.17
C ARG A 44 18.57 -3.17 -18.04
N GLN A 45 18.68 -4.25 -18.83
CA GLN A 45 19.87 -5.09 -18.88
C GLN A 45 20.31 -5.62 -17.50
N TYR A 46 19.34 -5.84 -16.59
CA TYR A 46 19.63 -6.53 -15.37
C TYR A 46 20.06 -7.96 -15.66
N ASP A 47 21.14 -8.36 -15.02
CA ASP A 47 21.52 -9.76 -14.95
C ASP A 47 20.41 -10.53 -14.21
N ASN A 48 19.79 -11.48 -14.88
CA ASN A 48 18.69 -12.24 -14.29
C ASN A 48 19.07 -12.93 -12.98
N ASP A 49 20.33 -13.33 -12.86
CA ASP A 49 20.87 -14.00 -11.67
C ASP A 49 20.95 -13.03 -10.45
N LYS A 50 20.84 -11.73 -10.68
CA LYS A 50 20.84 -10.70 -9.61
C LYS A 50 19.44 -10.27 -9.19
N VAL A 51 18.42 -10.71 -9.87
CA VAL A 51 17.02 -10.45 -9.46
C VAL A 51 16.65 -11.46 -8.37
N LEU A 52 16.62 -11.02 -7.13
CA LEU A 52 16.36 -11.88 -5.96
C LEU A 52 14.91 -12.31 -5.85
N GLY A 53 13.97 -11.47 -6.32
CA GLY A 53 12.55 -11.75 -6.25
C GLY A 53 11.70 -10.54 -6.61
N ILE A 54 10.39 -10.74 -6.57
CA ILE A 54 9.39 -9.73 -6.89
C ILE A 54 8.42 -9.64 -5.72
N SER A 55 8.34 -8.47 -5.09
CA SER A 55 7.34 -8.18 -4.07
C SER A 55 6.16 -7.45 -4.70
N ILE A 56 4.96 -7.88 -4.36
CA ILE A 56 3.69 -7.32 -4.82
C ILE A 56 3.00 -6.70 -3.61
N ALA A 57 3.04 -5.37 -3.52
CA ALA A 57 2.32 -4.63 -2.50
C ALA A 57 0.89 -4.31 -2.98
N THR A 58 -0.10 -4.60 -2.16
CA THR A 58 -1.51 -4.37 -2.48
C THR A 58 -2.25 -3.72 -1.32
N GLN A 59 -3.27 -2.94 -1.65
CA GLN A 59 -4.22 -2.43 -0.66
C GLN A 59 -5.19 -3.55 -0.29
N GLY A 60 -4.90 -4.20 0.82
CA GLY A 60 -5.72 -5.30 1.31
C GLY A 60 -4.97 -6.21 2.26
N ILE A 61 -5.71 -6.80 3.17
CA ILE A 61 -5.17 -7.71 4.19
C ILE A 61 -4.86 -9.05 3.55
N THR A 62 -3.63 -9.48 3.67
CA THR A 62 -3.15 -10.77 3.14
C THR A 62 -3.37 -11.90 4.13
N SER A 63 -3.44 -13.12 3.62
CA SER A 63 -3.45 -14.33 4.44
C SER A 63 -2.13 -14.51 5.22
N PRO A 64 -2.11 -15.26 6.34
CA PRO A 64 -0.90 -15.48 7.13
C PRO A 64 0.26 -16.14 6.36
N ASP A 65 -0.04 -16.86 5.30
CA ASP A 65 0.94 -17.48 4.40
C ASP A 65 1.31 -16.57 3.21
N HIS A 66 0.79 -15.33 3.17
CA HIS A 66 1.05 -14.32 2.14
C HIS A 66 0.70 -14.77 0.72
N THR A 67 -0.28 -15.67 0.57
CA THR A 67 -0.67 -16.23 -0.74
C THR A 67 -1.95 -15.65 -1.30
N THR A 68 -2.79 -15.03 -0.47
CA THR A 68 -4.13 -14.56 -0.88
C THR A 68 -4.49 -13.25 -0.19
N VAL A 69 -5.17 -12.36 -0.90
CA VAL A 69 -5.83 -11.19 -0.31
C VAL A 69 -7.16 -11.62 0.31
N LEU A 70 -7.25 -11.57 1.63
CA LEU A 70 -8.46 -11.95 2.38
C LEU A 70 -9.52 -10.85 2.36
N TYR A 71 -9.07 -9.60 2.42
CA TYR A 71 -9.94 -8.43 2.45
C TYR A 71 -9.30 -7.29 1.65
N GLY A 72 -9.93 -6.85 0.58
CA GLY A 72 -9.38 -5.86 -0.35
C GLY A 72 -10.46 -5.01 -1.01
N ASP A 73 -11.32 -4.36 -0.21
CA ASP A 73 -12.49 -3.62 -0.69
C ASP A 73 -12.14 -2.38 -1.50
N ILE A 74 -11.07 -1.67 -1.14
CA ILE A 74 -10.67 -0.43 -1.83
C ILE A 74 -10.40 -0.69 -3.32
N MET A 75 -9.74 -1.80 -3.63
CA MET A 75 -9.41 -2.18 -5.01
C MET A 75 -10.33 -3.26 -5.58
N ASN A 76 -11.29 -3.77 -4.80
CA ASN A 76 -12.04 -4.98 -5.13
C ASN A 76 -11.12 -6.17 -5.44
N SER A 77 -10.09 -6.34 -4.61
CA SER A 77 -9.02 -7.35 -4.80
C SER A 77 -9.18 -8.58 -3.90
N THR A 78 -10.26 -8.69 -3.16
CA THR A 78 -10.55 -9.88 -2.33
C THR A 78 -10.50 -11.14 -3.17
N GLY A 79 -9.74 -12.14 -2.70
CA GLY A 79 -9.52 -13.39 -3.43
C GLY A 79 -8.39 -13.36 -4.46
N MET A 80 -7.69 -12.25 -4.65
CA MET A 80 -6.47 -12.18 -5.47
C MET A 80 -5.41 -13.13 -4.90
N LYS A 81 -4.77 -13.92 -5.74
CA LYS A 81 -3.79 -14.92 -5.33
C LYS A 81 -2.40 -14.59 -5.84
N LEU A 82 -1.40 -14.87 -5.03
CA LEU A 82 0.00 -14.78 -5.44
C LEU A 82 0.27 -15.62 -6.70
N ASP A 83 -0.32 -16.82 -6.79
CA ASP A 83 -0.15 -17.73 -7.92
C ASP A 83 -0.64 -17.13 -9.25
N ASP A 84 -1.58 -16.17 -9.23
CA ASP A 84 -2.04 -15.47 -10.43
C ASP A 84 -0.93 -14.65 -11.10
N PHE A 85 0.09 -14.26 -10.35
CA PHE A 85 1.30 -13.58 -10.85
C PHE A 85 2.47 -14.57 -11.00
N SER A 86 2.78 -15.33 -9.94
CA SER A 86 4.01 -16.14 -9.85
C SER A 86 4.12 -17.20 -10.94
N ARG A 87 3.00 -17.74 -11.41
CA ARG A 87 2.98 -18.73 -12.51
C ARG A 87 3.58 -18.22 -13.82
N TYR A 88 3.65 -16.92 -14.01
CA TYR A 88 4.18 -16.29 -15.22
C TYR A 88 5.59 -15.73 -15.06
N LEU A 89 6.16 -15.76 -13.84
CA LEU A 89 7.43 -15.12 -13.50
C LEU A 89 8.46 -16.18 -13.10
N PRO A 90 9.71 -16.09 -13.59
CA PRO A 90 10.76 -17.05 -13.26
C PRO A 90 11.46 -16.73 -11.90
N TYR A 91 10.90 -15.86 -11.09
CA TYR A 91 11.49 -15.37 -9.83
C TYR A 91 10.61 -15.73 -8.64
N PRO A 92 11.17 -15.87 -7.44
CA PRO A 92 10.37 -15.91 -6.22
C PRO A 92 9.47 -14.68 -6.12
N CYS A 93 8.20 -14.89 -5.78
CA CYS A 93 7.22 -13.81 -5.64
C CYS A 93 6.67 -13.79 -4.22
N TYR A 94 6.37 -12.57 -3.73
CA TYR A 94 5.82 -12.32 -2.39
C TYR A 94 4.66 -11.36 -2.51
N LEU A 95 3.60 -11.63 -1.74
CA LEU A 95 2.41 -10.77 -1.67
C LEU A 95 2.35 -10.14 -0.28
N GLU A 96 2.25 -8.81 -0.22
CA GLU A 96 2.23 -8.11 1.04
C GLU A 96 1.22 -6.95 1.05
N HIS A 97 0.75 -6.62 2.24
CA HIS A 97 -0.07 -5.44 2.47
C HIS A 97 0.81 -4.17 2.39
N ASP A 98 0.36 -3.15 1.66
CA ASP A 98 1.15 -1.93 1.39
C ASP A 98 1.57 -1.17 2.65
N SER A 99 0.69 -1.03 3.63
CA SER A 99 1.02 -0.35 4.89
C SER A 99 1.96 -1.15 5.78
N LYS A 100 1.94 -2.48 5.72
CA LYS A 100 2.95 -3.32 6.39
C LYS A 100 4.29 -3.27 5.68
N SER A 101 4.29 -3.19 4.36
CA SER A 101 5.52 -2.94 3.58
C SER A 101 6.14 -1.60 3.94
N ALA A 102 5.34 -0.55 4.13
CA ALA A 102 5.81 0.75 4.59
C ALA A 102 6.40 0.68 6.01
N ALA A 103 5.74 -0.02 6.93
CA ALA A 103 6.26 -0.22 8.29
C ALA A 103 7.56 -1.05 8.30
N PHE A 104 7.68 -2.05 7.42
CA PHE A 104 8.90 -2.82 7.25
C PHE A 104 10.05 -1.94 6.72
N LEU A 105 9.78 -1.03 5.79
CA LEU A 105 10.79 -0.10 5.28
C LEU A 105 11.33 0.80 6.40
N GLU A 106 10.48 1.29 7.29
CA GLU A 106 10.92 2.08 8.45
C GLU A 106 11.81 1.24 9.38
N LEU A 107 11.41 0.01 9.68
CA LEU A 107 12.22 -0.90 10.48
C LEU A 107 13.55 -1.24 9.82
N TRP A 108 13.58 -1.40 8.50
CA TRP A 108 14.80 -1.67 7.73
C TRP A 108 15.78 -0.51 7.78
N ASN A 109 15.28 0.73 7.65
CA ASN A 109 16.09 1.94 7.68
C ASN A 109 16.50 2.34 9.12
N HIS A 110 15.74 1.90 10.12
CA HIS A 110 15.89 2.22 11.52
C HIS A 110 15.94 0.95 12.37
N PRO A 111 17.02 0.15 12.28
CA PRO A 111 17.12 -1.11 12.99
C PRO A 111 17.15 -0.96 14.53
N GLU A 112 17.32 0.25 15.04
CA GLU A 112 17.20 0.59 16.45
C GLU A 112 15.77 0.64 16.97
N LEU A 113 14.75 0.64 16.07
CA LEU A 113 13.34 0.67 16.46
C LEU A 113 12.92 -0.66 17.08
N ASP A 114 12.78 -0.69 18.39
CA ASP A 114 12.24 -1.84 19.12
C ASP A 114 10.72 -1.88 19.02
N SER A 115 10.06 -0.74 19.27
CA SER A 115 8.61 -0.61 19.28
C SER A 115 8.18 0.72 18.67
N ALA A 116 7.27 0.67 17.71
CA ALA A 116 6.74 1.85 17.02
C ALA A 116 5.34 1.63 16.47
N VAL A 117 4.63 2.72 16.27
CA VAL A 117 3.41 2.78 15.45
C VAL A 117 3.75 3.58 14.20
N ILE A 118 3.59 2.96 13.05
CA ILE A 118 3.82 3.58 11.75
C ILE A 118 2.47 3.94 11.14
N ILE A 119 2.33 5.18 10.68
CA ILE A 119 1.12 5.66 10.01
C ILE A 119 1.48 6.03 8.58
N LEU A 120 0.87 5.34 7.62
CA LEU A 120 0.97 5.64 6.19
C LEU A 120 -0.12 6.65 5.82
N LEU A 121 0.27 7.93 5.72
CA LEU A 121 -0.61 9.01 5.26
C LEU A 121 -0.62 9.04 3.74
N ASN A 122 -1.65 8.48 3.14
CA ASN A 122 -1.78 8.40 1.70
C ASN A 122 -3.24 8.73 1.30
N ARG A 123 -3.63 8.39 0.06
CA ARG A 123 -5.00 8.55 -0.42
C ARG A 123 -6.01 7.91 0.54
N ASN A 124 -5.71 6.69 0.99
CA ASN A 124 -6.31 6.06 2.15
C ASN A 124 -5.26 5.99 3.26
N LEU A 125 -5.70 6.02 4.49
CA LEU A 125 -4.86 5.82 5.64
C LEU A 125 -4.47 4.34 5.75
N GLY A 126 -3.29 4.07 6.26
CA GLY A 126 -2.85 2.74 6.60
C GLY A 126 -1.95 2.76 7.82
N GLY A 127 -1.66 1.61 8.39
CA GLY A 127 -0.81 1.54 9.54
C GLY A 127 -0.07 0.22 9.70
N GLY A 128 0.94 0.26 10.56
CA GLY A 128 1.70 -0.90 11.00
C GLY A 128 2.17 -0.72 12.43
N ILE A 129 2.31 -1.80 13.14
CA ILE A 129 2.85 -1.83 14.50
C ILE A 129 4.13 -2.64 14.49
N ILE A 130 5.18 -2.09 15.07
CA ILE A 130 6.45 -2.74 15.33
C ILE A 130 6.52 -3.07 16.81
N THR A 131 6.88 -4.29 17.17
CA THR A 131 7.14 -4.73 18.54
C THR A 131 8.30 -5.73 18.54
N ASN A 132 9.25 -5.57 19.46
CA ASN A 132 10.42 -6.45 19.55
C ASN A 132 11.17 -6.57 18.21
N HIS A 133 11.43 -5.45 17.53
CA HIS A 133 12.07 -5.37 16.20
C HIS A 133 11.37 -6.18 15.10
N GLN A 134 10.07 -6.41 15.20
CA GLN A 134 9.29 -7.17 14.22
C GLN A 134 7.96 -6.48 13.90
N ILE A 135 7.50 -6.66 12.68
CA ILE A 135 6.14 -6.23 12.30
C ILE A 135 5.13 -7.12 13.03
N HIS A 136 4.33 -6.49 13.88
CA HIS A 136 3.25 -7.19 14.58
C HIS A 136 2.07 -7.42 13.65
N GLN A 137 1.82 -8.66 13.27
CA GLN A 137 0.75 -9.00 12.31
C GLN A 137 -0.57 -9.34 12.98
N GLY A 138 -0.53 -9.83 14.24
CA GLY A 138 -1.69 -10.42 14.90
C GLY A 138 -2.13 -11.75 14.27
N ILE A 139 -3.01 -12.48 14.94
CA ILE A 139 -3.49 -13.80 14.46
C ILE A 139 -4.29 -13.66 13.15
N SER A 140 -5.06 -12.60 13.01
CA SER A 140 -5.93 -12.37 11.85
C SER A 140 -5.33 -11.44 10.80
N MET A 141 -4.05 -11.10 10.90
CA MET A 141 -3.35 -10.14 10.03
C MET A 141 -3.88 -8.69 10.06
N HIS A 142 -4.83 -8.39 10.94
CA HIS A 142 -5.45 -7.06 11.07
C HIS A 142 -4.70 -6.11 12.02
N SER A 143 -3.59 -6.54 12.60
CA SER A 143 -2.83 -5.65 13.48
C SER A 143 -2.30 -4.44 12.69
N GLY A 144 -2.46 -3.25 13.28
CA GLY A 144 -2.04 -2.01 12.64
C GLY A 144 -3.06 -1.38 11.69
N THR A 145 -4.28 -1.93 11.56
CA THR A 145 -5.38 -1.31 10.81
C THR A 145 -5.95 -0.12 11.58
N LEU A 146 -5.10 0.90 11.78
CA LEU A 146 -5.44 2.09 12.57
C LEU A 146 -6.51 2.95 11.89
N GLU A 147 -6.60 2.86 10.58
CA GLU A 147 -7.56 3.57 9.74
C GLU A 147 -9.02 3.35 10.16
N HIS A 148 -9.32 2.17 10.73
CA HIS A 148 -10.68 1.80 11.16
C HIS A 148 -10.94 2.00 12.66
N MET A 149 -9.99 2.61 13.38
CA MET A 149 -10.20 3.04 14.76
C MET A 149 -11.30 4.09 14.80
N CYS A 150 -12.40 3.80 15.51
CA CYS A 150 -13.51 4.74 15.68
C CYS A 150 -13.09 5.85 16.66
N ILE A 151 -12.99 7.08 16.18
CA ILE A 151 -12.70 8.26 17.00
C ILE A 151 -13.93 9.12 17.29
N ASN A 152 -15.01 8.95 16.53
CA ASN A 152 -16.29 9.60 16.74
C ASN A 152 -17.45 8.72 16.24
N PRO A 153 -18.21 8.05 17.12
CA PRO A 153 -19.29 7.14 16.71
C PRO A 153 -20.38 7.79 15.84
N ASP A 154 -20.58 9.10 15.98
CA ASP A 154 -21.57 9.87 15.22
C ASP A 154 -20.95 10.51 13.95
N GLY A 155 -19.71 10.17 13.63
CA GLY A 155 -18.96 10.73 12.51
C GLY A 155 -19.35 10.19 11.14
N PRO A 156 -18.60 10.60 10.09
CA PRO A 156 -18.86 10.17 8.71
C PRO A 156 -18.83 8.66 8.53
N LEU A 157 -19.59 8.19 7.53
CA LEU A 157 -19.56 6.77 7.14
C LEU A 157 -18.23 6.45 6.46
N CYS A 158 -17.54 5.42 6.96
CA CYS A 158 -16.32 4.87 6.38
C CYS A 158 -16.65 3.80 5.32
N TYR A 159 -15.76 3.58 4.37
CA TYR A 159 -15.92 2.52 3.36
C TYR A 159 -15.99 1.11 3.98
N CYS A 160 -15.46 0.90 5.19
CA CYS A 160 -15.60 -0.36 5.92
C CYS A 160 -17.00 -0.61 6.50
N GLY A 161 -17.95 0.32 6.30
CA GLY A 161 -19.31 0.25 6.81
C GLY A 161 -19.50 0.80 8.23
N SER A 162 -18.44 1.10 8.96
CA SER A 162 -18.50 1.72 10.30
C SER A 162 -18.53 3.25 10.19
N ARG A 163 -18.87 3.93 11.29
CA ARG A 163 -18.87 5.39 11.36
C ARG A 163 -17.68 5.91 12.17
N GLY A 164 -17.20 7.09 11.78
CA GLY A 164 -16.22 7.86 12.54
C GLY A 164 -14.84 7.22 12.64
N CYS A 165 -14.47 6.42 11.67
CA CYS A 165 -13.12 5.86 11.58
C CYS A 165 -12.08 6.95 11.35
N LEU A 166 -10.87 6.77 11.85
CA LEU A 166 -9.74 7.69 11.65
C LEU A 166 -9.49 8.01 10.17
N GLU A 167 -9.71 7.05 9.28
CA GLU A 167 -9.70 7.20 7.81
C GLU A 167 -10.52 8.40 7.34
N THR A 168 -11.72 8.59 7.89
CA THR A 168 -12.65 9.64 7.46
C THR A 168 -12.24 11.04 7.88
N TYR A 169 -11.18 11.18 8.66
CA TYR A 169 -10.64 12.46 9.14
C TYR A 169 -9.22 12.74 8.67
N CYS A 170 -8.39 11.71 8.52
CA CYS A 170 -6.95 11.86 8.36
C CYS A 170 -6.41 11.45 6.98
N SER A 171 -7.21 10.81 6.13
CA SER A 171 -6.76 10.43 4.78
C SER A 171 -6.74 11.62 3.81
N ALA A 172 -6.00 11.51 2.70
CA ALA A 172 -6.06 12.52 1.65
C ALA A 172 -7.46 12.61 1.03
N ASN A 173 -8.21 11.51 0.95
CA ASN A 173 -9.60 11.53 0.53
C ASN A 173 -10.48 12.37 1.48
N ALA A 174 -10.28 12.25 2.80
CA ALA A 174 -10.99 13.04 3.78
C ALA A 174 -10.65 14.54 3.64
N LEU A 175 -9.37 14.86 3.44
CA LEU A 175 -8.91 16.22 3.18
C LEU A 175 -9.57 16.81 1.92
N GLU A 176 -9.58 16.07 0.81
CA GLU A 176 -10.20 16.49 -0.45
C GLU A 176 -11.71 16.75 -0.29
N GLN A 177 -12.41 15.89 0.44
CA GLN A 177 -13.84 16.07 0.72
C GLN A 177 -14.10 17.31 1.60
N ALA A 178 -13.30 17.51 2.64
CA ALA A 178 -13.46 18.65 3.56
C ALA A 178 -13.06 19.98 2.91
N ALA A 179 -12.02 19.99 2.07
CA ALA A 179 -11.53 21.20 1.40
C ALA A 179 -12.29 21.52 0.12
N GLY A 180 -12.98 20.55 -0.50
CA GLY A 180 -13.66 20.70 -1.79
C GLY A 180 -12.69 20.86 -2.98
N ILE A 181 -11.41 20.59 -2.79
CA ILE A 181 -10.36 20.67 -3.82
C ILE A 181 -9.40 19.47 -3.69
N PRO A 182 -8.72 19.07 -4.78
CA PRO A 182 -7.73 18.00 -4.73
C PRO A 182 -6.57 18.32 -3.77
N ALA A 183 -6.07 17.30 -3.06
CA ALA A 183 -4.97 17.46 -2.09
C ALA A 183 -3.74 18.11 -2.70
N LYS A 184 -3.42 17.81 -3.97
CA LYS A 184 -2.31 18.43 -4.71
C LYS A 184 -2.44 19.94 -4.88
N GLU A 185 -3.66 20.49 -4.84
CA GLU A 185 -3.95 21.93 -4.93
C GLU A 185 -4.03 22.55 -3.53
N PHE A 186 -4.47 21.79 -2.54
CA PHE A 186 -4.61 22.24 -1.16
C PHE A 186 -3.27 22.66 -0.54
N PHE A 187 -2.23 21.84 -0.65
CA PHE A 187 -0.95 22.13 0.01
C PHE A 187 -0.23 23.38 -0.52
N PRO A 188 -0.22 23.69 -1.84
CA PRO A 188 0.25 24.98 -2.32
C PRO A 188 -0.51 26.17 -1.72
N LEU A 189 -1.85 26.09 -1.69
CA LEU A 189 -2.68 27.15 -1.12
C LEU A 189 -2.46 27.32 0.40
N LEU A 190 -2.23 26.23 1.10
CA LEU A 190 -1.88 26.27 2.54
C LEU A 190 -0.57 27.03 2.75
N ARG A 191 0.46 26.78 1.94
CA ARG A 191 1.75 27.49 1.99
C ARG A 191 1.58 28.99 1.76
N GLU A 192 0.68 29.38 0.85
CA GLU A 192 0.36 30.77 0.56
C GLU A 192 -0.61 31.40 1.57
N LYS A 193 -1.05 30.67 2.61
CA LYS A 193 -2.08 31.08 3.59
C LYS A 193 -3.44 31.41 2.93
N LYS A 194 -3.75 30.79 1.81
CA LYS A 194 -5.00 30.92 1.04
C LYS A 194 -5.85 29.66 1.09
N SER A 195 -5.51 28.70 1.94
CA SER A 195 -6.24 27.43 2.04
C SER A 195 -7.68 27.65 2.53
N PRO A 196 -8.65 26.86 2.04
CA PRO A 196 -10.00 26.85 2.59
C PRO A 196 -9.95 26.48 4.08
N GLN A 197 -10.87 27.06 4.86
CA GLN A 197 -11.04 26.61 6.24
C GLN A 197 -11.66 25.20 6.22
N ILE A 198 -10.98 24.25 6.88
CA ILE A 198 -11.46 22.90 7.05
C ILE A 198 -12.08 22.79 8.42
N ILE A 199 -13.35 22.41 8.46
CA ILE A 199 -14.09 22.11 9.69
C ILE A 199 -14.44 20.63 9.62
N PHE A 200 -13.93 19.85 10.56
CA PHE A 200 -14.23 18.43 10.74
C PHE A 200 -15.32 18.23 11.79
#